data_27a4237d83fe2e8c1922ece2be877ba3
#
_entry.id   27a4237d83fe2e8c1922ece2be877ba3
#
_cell.length_a   1.000
_cell.length_b   1.000
_cell.length_c   1.000
_cell.angle_alpha   90.00
_cell.angle_beta   90.00
_cell.angle_gamma   90.00
#
_symmetry.space_group_name_H-M   'P 1'
#
loop_
_entity.id
_entity.type
_entity.pdbx_description
1 polymer ?
#
loop_
_entity_poly.entity_id
_entity_poly.type
_entity_poly.pdbx_seq_one_letter_code
_entity_poly.pdbx_strand_id
1 'polypeptide(L)'
;MIIKFKRPAAIFCGIILMVFGLLFLLYAVFGMNGDEEIRAKKTIAQHDTSVDPEKPMVALTYDDGPYTPVTGRILESLKAVGGRATFFVVGSRIDGREEITKKITEYGCEIGNHTYGHVVLTKTDNENALRELAKNDEVIFDTVGIKPSVVRPPCG
;
A
#
# COMPACT_ATOMS: atom_id res chain seq x y z
N MET A 1 25.33 -54.49 39.98
CA MET A 1 25.36 -53.68 38.72
C MET A 1 24.22 -52.67 38.81
N ILE A 2 24.53 -51.40 39.17
CA ILE A 2 23.51 -50.37 39.41
C ILE A 2 23.41 -49.55 38.13
N ILE A 3 22.29 -49.71 37.43
CA ILE A 3 21.99 -48.90 36.22
C ILE A 3 21.39 -47.56 36.68
N LYS A 4 22.16 -46.47 36.61
CA LYS A 4 21.66 -45.11 36.85
C LYS A 4 20.96 -44.59 35.58
N PHE A 5 19.64 -44.54 35.61
CA PHE A 5 18.85 -43.82 34.58
C PHE A 5 19.09 -42.32 34.79
N LYS A 6 19.78 -41.70 33.81
CA LYS A 6 19.92 -40.24 33.75
C LYS A 6 18.60 -39.61 33.35
N ARG A 7 18.13 -38.74 34.15
CA ARG A 7 16.99 -37.85 34.24
C ARG A 7 16.27 -37.51 32.88
N PRO A 8 15.05 -37.98 32.69
CA PRO A 8 14.21 -37.56 31.54
C PRO A 8 13.78 -36.08 31.61
N ALA A 9 13.88 -35.44 32.77
CA ALA A 9 13.48 -34.06 33.01
C ALA A 9 14.23 -33.02 32.16
N ALA A 10 15.51 -33.22 31.85
CA ALA A 10 16.30 -32.28 31.05
C ALA A 10 15.90 -32.31 29.56
N ILE A 11 15.53 -33.49 29.04
CA ILE A 11 15.08 -33.65 27.66
C ILE A 11 13.67 -33.05 27.49
N PHE A 12 12.80 -33.24 28.49
CA PHE A 12 11.46 -32.66 28.51
C PHE A 12 11.48 -31.13 28.56
N CYS A 13 12.36 -30.55 29.36
CA CYS A 13 12.56 -29.10 29.45
C CYS A 13 13.06 -28.51 28.10
N GLY A 14 13.98 -29.20 27.43
CA GLY A 14 14.50 -28.78 26.11
C GLY A 14 13.42 -28.79 25.02
N ILE A 15 12.57 -29.82 25.01
CA ILE A 15 11.45 -29.92 24.04
C ILE A 15 10.42 -28.80 24.28
N ILE A 16 10.08 -28.52 25.55
CA ILE A 16 9.13 -27.44 25.88
C ILE A 16 9.67 -26.08 25.45
N LEU A 17 10.95 -25.79 25.74
CA LEU A 17 11.55 -24.52 25.27
C LEU A 17 11.61 -24.38 23.77
N MET A 18 11.86 -25.49 23.05
CA MET A 18 11.85 -25.49 21.58
C MET A 18 10.46 -25.25 21.01
N VAL A 19 9.42 -25.85 21.61
CA VAL A 19 8.01 -25.62 21.21
C VAL A 19 7.59 -24.18 21.50
N PHE A 20 7.92 -23.63 22.66
CA PHE A 20 7.64 -22.22 22.97
C PHE A 20 8.40 -21.26 22.07
N GLY A 21 9.65 -21.55 21.73
CA GLY A 21 10.44 -20.78 20.76
C GLY A 21 9.82 -20.79 19.35
N LEU A 22 9.35 -21.96 18.90
CA LEU A 22 8.67 -22.10 17.61
C LEU A 22 7.31 -21.37 17.58
N LEU A 23 6.52 -21.49 18.65
CA LEU A 23 5.24 -20.77 18.80
C LEU A 23 5.45 -19.26 18.87
N PHE A 24 6.49 -18.80 19.55
CA PHE A 24 6.85 -17.38 19.60
C PHE A 24 7.29 -16.86 18.23
N LEU A 25 8.06 -17.65 17.49
CA LEU A 25 8.46 -17.31 16.10
C LEU A 25 7.26 -17.24 15.16
N LEU A 26 6.35 -18.21 15.26
CA LEU A 26 5.09 -18.19 14.50
C LEU A 26 4.22 -17.00 14.88
N TYR A 27 4.09 -16.68 16.16
CA TYR A 27 3.36 -15.50 16.63
C TYR A 27 4.00 -14.19 16.12
N ALA A 28 5.34 -14.09 16.14
CA ALA A 28 6.04 -12.93 15.60
C ALA A 28 5.82 -12.75 14.09
N VAL A 29 5.87 -13.84 13.33
CA VAL A 29 5.67 -13.80 11.87
C VAL A 29 4.20 -13.56 11.49
N PHE A 30 3.25 -14.24 12.13
CA PHE A 30 1.82 -14.07 11.83
C PHE A 30 1.21 -12.83 12.49
N GLY A 31 1.69 -12.44 13.68
CA GLY A 31 1.22 -11.23 14.36
C GLY A 31 1.61 -9.94 13.64
N MET A 32 2.84 -9.88 13.11
CA MET A 32 3.29 -8.70 12.34
C MET A 32 2.48 -8.48 11.06
N ASN A 33 2.07 -9.55 10.37
CA ASN A 33 1.24 -9.44 9.17
C ASN A 33 -0.20 -9.00 9.47
N GLY A 34 -0.76 -9.39 10.61
CA GLY A 34 -2.11 -8.98 11.02
C GLY A 34 -2.22 -7.50 11.36
N ASP A 35 -1.20 -6.96 12.02
CA ASP A 35 -1.18 -5.55 12.44
C ASP A 35 -0.98 -4.59 11.24
N GLU A 36 -0.23 -4.99 10.22
CA GLU A 36 -0.08 -4.21 8.99
C GLU A 36 -1.38 -4.18 8.17
N GLU A 37 -2.08 -5.30 8.05
CA GLU A 37 -3.37 -5.34 7.34
C GLU A 37 -4.46 -4.52 8.05
N ILE A 38 -4.50 -4.57 9.39
CA ILE A 38 -5.42 -3.76 10.20
C ILE A 38 -5.05 -2.28 10.11
N ARG A 39 -3.75 -1.93 10.09
CA ARG A 39 -3.28 -0.57 9.98
C ARG A 39 -3.56 0.01 8.59
N ALA A 40 -3.36 -0.77 7.52
CA ALA A 40 -3.72 -0.38 6.16
C ALA A 40 -5.24 -0.16 6.02
N LYS A 41 -6.08 -1.07 6.53
CA LYS A 41 -7.54 -0.90 6.55
C LYS A 41 -7.98 0.31 7.37
N LYS A 42 -7.31 0.61 8.49
CA LYS A 42 -7.62 1.78 9.33
C LYS A 42 -7.23 3.09 8.65
N THR A 43 -6.15 3.12 7.87
CA THR A 43 -5.72 4.30 7.11
C THR A 43 -6.69 4.60 5.95
N ILE A 44 -7.22 3.57 5.30
CA ILE A 44 -8.27 3.72 4.26
C ILE A 44 -9.60 4.16 4.88
N ALA A 45 -9.93 3.71 6.09
CA ALA A 45 -11.17 4.04 6.78
C ALA A 45 -11.20 5.44 7.42
N GLN A 46 -10.08 6.15 7.47
CA GLN A 46 -10.02 7.55 7.95
C GLN A 46 -10.27 8.60 6.86
N HIS A 47 -10.77 8.17 5.71
CA HIS A 47 -11.36 9.12 4.77
C HIS A 47 -12.61 9.72 5.45
N ASP A 48 -12.58 11.01 5.71
CA ASP A 48 -13.70 11.76 6.29
C ASP A 48 -14.91 11.59 5.37
N THR A 49 -15.80 10.68 5.74
CA THR A 49 -17.02 10.37 5.01
C THR A 49 -18.18 11.29 5.42
N SER A 50 -17.92 12.39 6.12
CA SER A 50 -18.92 13.42 6.42
C SER A 50 -19.21 14.26 5.16
N VAL A 51 -19.60 13.56 4.10
CA VAL A 51 -20.09 14.18 2.88
C VAL A 51 -21.53 14.61 3.16
N ASP A 52 -21.77 15.91 3.16
CA ASP A 52 -23.11 16.46 3.24
C ASP A 52 -23.77 16.33 1.86
N PRO A 53 -24.73 15.43 1.65
CA PRO A 53 -25.35 15.19 0.34
C PRO A 53 -26.12 16.39 -0.20
N GLU A 54 -26.46 17.36 0.66
CA GLU A 54 -27.16 18.58 0.28
C GLU A 54 -26.22 19.68 -0.27
N LYS A 55 -24.90 19.47 -0.18
CA LYS A 55 -23.91 20.41 -0.71
C LYS A 55 -23.36 19.97 -2.05
N PRO A 56 -23.13 20.92 -3.00
CA PRO A 56 -22.45 20.62 -4.24
C PRO A 56 -21.05 20.04 -3.97
N MET A 57 -20.73 18.92 -4.62
CA MET A 57 -19.45 18.23 -4.48
C MET A 57 -18.68 18.20 -5.80
N VAL A 58 -17.37 18.33 -5.71
CA VAL A 58 -16.46 18.17 -6.83
C VAL A 58 -15.38 17.18 -6.46
N ALA A 59 -15.19 16.14 -7.26
CA ALA A 59 -14.05 15.24 -7.16
C ALA A 59 -12.93 15.73 -8.09
N LEU A 60 -11.81 16.12 -7.50
CA LEU A 60 -10.62 16.48 -8.27
C LEU A 60 -9.78 15.24 -8.54
N THR A 61 -9.39 15.04 -9.77
CA THR A 61 -8.49 13.95 -10.16
C THR A 61 -7.40 14.44 -11.09
N TYR A 62 -6.20 13.85 -10.96
CA TYR A 62 -5.05 14.15 -11.79
C TYR A 62 -4.44 12.87 -12.30
N ASP A 63 -4.27 12.78 -13.59
CA ASP A 63 -3.71 11.62 -14.28
C ASP A 63 -2.23 11.86 -14.63
N ASP A 64 -1.55 10.81 -15.07
CA ASP A 64 -0.20 10.85 -15.66
C ASP A 64 0.95 11.23 -14.71
N GLY A 65 0.67 11.46 -13.41
CA GLY A 65 1.72 11.71 -12.41
C GLY A 65 2.58 10.47 -12.08
N PRO A 66 3.56 10.63 -11.20
CA PRO A 66 4.06 11.87 -10.65
C PRO A 66 4.90 12.66 -11.66
N TYR A 67 4.78 14.00 -11.65
CA TYR A 67 5.63 14.87 -12.44
C TYR A 67 6.12 16.07 -11.59
N THR A 68 7.38 16.05 -11.23
CA THR A 68 8.01 17.19 -10.56
C THR A 68 8.33 18.28 -11.58
N PRO A 69 7.97 19.53 -11.42
CA PRO A 69 7.40 20.22 -10.26
C PRO A 69 5.87 20.35 -10.27
N VAL A 70 5.17 19.85 -11.29
CA VAL A 70 3.71 20.08 -11.45
C VAL A 70 2.94 19.46 -10.29
N THR A 71 3.18 18.17 -10.00
CA THR A 71 2.53 17.46 -8.88
C THR A 71 2.76 18.19 -7.56
N GLY A 72 3.98 18.70 -7.33
CA GLY A 72 4.30 19.48 -6.12
C GLY A 72 3.46 20.76 -6.00
N ARG A 73 3.33 21.54 -7.07
CA ARG A 73 2.52 22.77 -7.06
C ARG A 73 1.03 22.49 -6.85
N ILE A 74 0.51 21.42 -7.43
CA ILE A 74 -0.88 20.99 -7.20
C ILE A 74 -1.08 20.64 -5.73
N LEU A 75 -0.19 19.85 -5.15
CA LEU A 75 -0.28 19.45 -3.74
C LEU A 75 -0.22 20.65 -2.80
N GLU A 76 0.68 21.61 -3.02
CA GLU A 76 0.74 22.83 -2.23
C GLU A 76 -0.53 23.69 -2.36
N SER A 77 -1.10 23.78 -3.56
CA SER A 77 -2.36 24.50 -3.79
C SER A 77 -3.54 23.84 -3.07
N LEU A 78 -3.63 22.50 -3.12
CA LEU A 78 -4.65 21.74 -2.40
C LEU A 78 -4.51 21.92 -0.90
N LYS A 79 -3.27 21.81 -0.38
CA LYS A 79 -2.98 22.00 1.03
C LYS A 79 -3.39 23.39 1.54
N ALA A 80 -3.14 24.43 0.75
CA ALA A 80 -3.47 25.81 1.12
C ALA A 80 -4.97 26.04 1.35
N VAL A 81 -5.84 25.23 0.71
CA VAL A 81 -7.29 25.35 0.83
C VAL A 81 -7.93 24.17 1.58
N GLY A 82 -7.13 23.28 2.18
CA GLY A 82 -7.63 22.05 2.81
C GLY A 82 -8.29 21.07 1.84
N GLY A 83 -8.01 21.22 0.53
CA GLY A 83 -8.56 20.40 -0.53
C GLY A 83 -7.84 19.04 -0.63
N ARG A 84 -8.51 18.08 -1.24
CA ARG A 84 -7.98 16.74 -1.53
C ARG A 84 -8.26 16.37 -2.97
N ALA A 85 -7.51 15.40 -3.49
CA ALA A 85 -7.68 14.88 -4.85
C ALA A 85 -7.24 13.42 -4.92
N THR A 86 -7.62 12.74 -5.99
CA THR A 86 -7.08 11.44 -6.37
C THR A 86 -6.05 11.62 -7.48
N PHE A 87 -4.85 11.08 -7.28
CA PHE A 87 -3.78 11.09 -8.28
C PHE A 87 -3.62 9.69 -8.88
N PHE A 88 -3.97 9.53 -10.15
CA PHE A 88 -3.74 8.30 -10.88
C PHE A 88 -2.32 8.31 -11.45
N VAL A 89 -1.44 7.53 -10.83
CA VAL A 89 -0.01 7.57 -11.12
C VAL A 89 0.41 6.45 -12.07
N VAL A 90 1.33 6.78 -12.96
CA VAL A 90 1.99 5.85 -13.88
C VAL A 90 3.23 5.29 -13.18
N GLY A 91 3.29 3.99 -12.95
CA GLY A 91 4.32 3.35 -12.15
C GLY A 91 5.74 3.61 -12.64
N SER A 92 5.97 3.57 -13.95
CA SER A 92 7.27 3.85 -14.55
C SER A 92 7.78 5.28 -14.35
N ARG A 93 6.91 6.19 -13.89
CA ARG A 93 7.27 7.59 -13.60
C ARG A 93 7.63 7.82 -12.13
N ILE A 94 7.45 6.82 -11.28
CA ILE A 94 7.76 6.92 -9.84
C ILE A 94 9.27 6.94 -9.60
N ASP A 95 10.02 6.16 -10.36
CA ASP A 95 11.49 6.10 -10.26
C ASP A 95 12.13 7.50 -10.34
N GLY A 96 12.94 7.83 -9.33
CA GLY A 96 13.53 9.15 -9.13
C GLY A 96 12.52 10.24 -8.71
N ARG A 97 11.28 9.86 -8.36
CA ARG A 97 10.22 10.76 -7.91
C ARG A 97 9.48 10.24 -6.68
N GLU A 98 10.12 9.35 -5.93
CA GLU A 98 9.55 8.69 -4.75
C GLU A 98 9.10 9.72 -3.71
N GLU A 99 9.91 10.75 -3.47
CA GLU A 99 9.61 11.79 -2.49
C GLU A 99 8.34 12.58 -2.82
N ILE A 100 8.13 12.94 -4.09
CA ILE A 100 6.90 13.63 -4.48
C ILE A 100 5.70 12.68 -4.48
N THR A 101 5.91 11.39 -4.75
CA THR A 101 4.87 10.37 -4.68
C THR A 101 4.40 10.16 -3.24
N LYS A 102 5.32 10.09 -2.27
CA LYS A 102 5.00 10.01 -0.84
C LYS A 102 4.18 11.21 -0.37
N LYS A 103 4.52 12.40 -0.81
CA LYS A 103 3.79 13.63 -0.47
C LYS A 103 2.31 13.59 -0.87
N ILE A 104 1.93 12.83 -1.91
CA ILE A 104 0.51 12.67 -2.28
C ILE A 104 -0.28 12.14 -1.09
N THR A 105 0.18 11.04 -0.49
CA THR A 105 -0.50 10.42 0.65
C THR A 105 -0.30 11.17 1.96
N GLU A 106 0.87 11.78 2.19
CA GLU A 106 1.15 12.62 3.36
C GLU A 106 0.22 13.84 3.43
N TYR A 107 -0.16 14.40 2.28
CA TYR A 107 -1.10 15.54 2.22
C TYR A 107 -2.56 15.08 2.23
N GLY A 108 -2.81 13.79 2.48
CA GLY A 108 -4.14 13.22 2.61
C GLY A 108 -4.88 13.09 1.27
N CYS A 109 -4.15 13.10 0.15
CA CYS A 109 -4.68 12.81 -1.17
C CYS A 109 -4.67 11.28 -1.41
N GLU A 110 -5.60 10.82 -2.25
CA GLU A 110 -5.66 9.43 -2.67
C GLU A 110 -4.68 9.17 -3.81
N ILE A 111 -4.09 7.99 -3.84
CA ILE A 111 -3.28 7.51 -4.96
C ILE A 111 -4.00 6.37 -5.66
N GLY A 112 -4.14 6.45 -6.97
CA GLY A 112 -4.78 5.46 -7.84
C GLY A 112 -3.81 4.88 -8.86
N ASN A 113 -4.16 3.74 -9.42
CA ASN A 113 -3.38 3.03 -10.42
C ASN A 113 -3.73 3.53 -11.84
N HIS A 114 -2.69 3.96 -12.61
CA HIS A 114 -2.83 4.38 -14.01
C HIS A 114 -2.00 3.52 -14.98
N THR A 115 -1.86 2.22 -14.67
CA THR A 115 -0.96 1.23 -15.27
C THR A 115 0.54 1.54 -15.04
N TYR A 116 1.40 0.55 -15.19
CA TYR A 116 2.84 0.76 -15.00
C TYR A 116 3.46 1.54 -16.14
N GLY A 117 3.22 1.14 -17.38
CA GLY A 117 3.80 1.73 -18.60
C GLY A 117 2.89 2.70 -19.33
N HIS A 118 1.78 3.15 -18.71
CA HIS A 118 0.74 3.96 -19.38
C HIS A 118 0.13 3.24 -20.59
N VAL A 119 -0.13 1.94 -20.46
CA VAL A 119 -0.66 1.10 -21.54
C VAL A 119 -2.17 1.27 -21.68
N VAL A 120 -2.63 1.47 -22.92
CA VAL A 120 -4.07 1.50 -23.25
C VAL A 120 -4.60 0.08 -23.19
N LEU A 121 -5.41 -0.23 -22.16
CA LEU A 121 -5.81 -1.61 -21.85
C LEU A 121 -6.62 -2.27 -22.98
N THR A 122 -7.35 -1.50 -23.77
CA THR A 122 -8.11 -2.02 -24.92
C THR A 122 -7.24 -2.36 -26.13
N LYS A 123 -5.94 -2.02 -26.11
CA LYS A 123 -4.98 -2.29 -27.17
C LYS A 123 -3.94 -3.34 -26.82
N THR A 124 -4.12 -4.05 -25.71
CA THR A 124 -3.24 -5.12 -25.25
C THR A 124 -4.05 -6.36 -24.89
N ASP A 125 -3.39 -7.50 -24.75
CA ASP A 125 -4.04 -8.72 -24.27
C ASP A 125 -4.31 -8.68 -22.76
N ASN A 126 -5.18 -9.54 -22.30
CA ASN A 126 -5.61 -9.57 -20.91
C ASN A 126 -4.45 -9.89 -19.94
N GLU A 127 -3.51 -10.73 -20.35
CA GLU A 127 -2.37 -11.10 -19.50
C GLU A 127 -1.47 -9.89 -19.27
N ASN A 128 -1.15 -9.15 -20.33
CA ASN A 128 -0.36 -7.94 -20.21
C ASN A 128 -1.10 -6.84 -19.46
N ALA A 129 -2.42 -6.69 -19.67
CA ALA A 129 -3.24 -5.74 -18.92
C ALA A 129 -3.18 -6.00 -17.40
N LEU A 130 -3.34 -7.26 -16.98
CA LEU A 130 -3.25 -7.64 -15.57
C LEU A 130 -1.84 -7.43 -15.02
N ARG A 131 -0.81 -7.73 -15.78
CA ARG A 131 0.60 -7.53 -15.39
C ARG A 131 0.93 -6.04 -15.21
N GLU A 132 0.45 -5.18 -16.09
CA GLU A 132 0.62 -3.74 -15.99
C GLU A 132 -0.02 -3.15 -14.72
N LEU A 133 -1.24 -3.61 -14.38
CA LEU A 133 -1.93 -3.20 -13.17
C LEU A 133 -1.22 -3.73 -11.91
N ALA A 134 -0.89 -5.02 -11.87
CA ALA A 134 -0.24 -5.64 -10.73
C ALA A 134 1.13 -5.02 -10.45
N LYS A 135 1.93 -4.79 -11.50
CA LYS A 135 3.24 -4.15 -11.37
C LYS A 135 3.15 -2.73 -10.84
N ASN A 136 2.14 -1.97 -11.28
CA ASN A 136 1.93 -0.61 -10.78
C ASN A 136 1.49 -0.61 -9.31
N ASP A 137 0.60 -1.52 -8.92
CA ASP A 137 0.18 -1.69 -7.51
C ASP A 137 1.39 -1.98 -6.61
N GLU A 138 2.30 -2.86 -7.05
CA GLU A 138 3.53 -3.21 -6.33
C GLU A 138 4.44 -1.99 -6.15
N VAL A 139 4.75 -1.27 -7.23
CA VAL A 139 5.62 -0.07 -7.18
C VAL A 139 5.02 1.03 -6.30
N ILE A 140 3.70 1.25 -6.38
CA ILE A 140 3.02 2.21 -5.49
C ILE A 140 3.13 1.75 -4.04
N PHE A 141 2.83 0.48 -3.75
CA PHE A 141 2.91 -0.06 -2.41
C PHE A 141 4.34 0.04 -1.83
N ASP A 142 5.35 -0.31 -2.59
CA ASP A 142 6.76 -0.22 -2.18
C ASP A 142 7.18 1.23 -1.88
N THR A 143 6.56 2.19 -2.57
CA THR A 143 6.89 3.61 -2.41
C THR A 143 6.16 4.26 -1.23
N VAL A 144 4.85 4.03 -1.10
CA VAL A 144 4.00 4.77 -0.14
C VAL A 144 3.40 3.88 0.96
N GLY A 145 3.61 2.55 0.91
CA GLY A 145 3.06 1.60 1.88
C GLY A 145 1.55 1.39 1.80
N ILE A 146 0.89 1.90 0.74
CA ILE A 146 -0.56 1.81 0.55
C ILE A 146 -0.83 1.21 -0.83
N LYS A 147 -1.67 0.17 -0.86
CA LYS A 147 -2.13 -0.42 -2.13
C LYS A 147 -3.28 0.43 -2.69
N PRO A 148 -3.24 0.82 -3.98
CA PRO A 148 -4.35 1.55 -4.61
C PRO A 148 -5.67 0.80 -4.51
N SER A 149 -6.75 1.52 -4.23
CA SER A 149 -8.12 0.98 -4.22
C SER A 149 -8.90 1.30 -5.51
N VAL A 150 -8.35 2.22 -6.31
CA VAL A 150 -8.98 2.71 -7.53
C VAL A 150 -8.03 2.62 -8.72
N VAL A 151 -8.60 2.34 -9.87
CA VAL A 151 -7.89 2.23 -11.15
C VAL A 151 -8.55 3.17 -12.17
N ARG A 152 -7.74 3.87 -12.95
CA ARG A 152 -8.18 4.56 -14.15
C ARG A 152 -7.33 4.09 -15.31
N PRO A 153 -7.91 3.44 -16.33
CA PRO A 153 -7.17 3.07 -17.54
C PRO A 153 -6.71 4.31 -18.31
N PRO A 154 -5.50 4.29 -18.91
CA PRO A 154 -5.08 5.31 -19.84
C PRO A 154 -6.05 5.43 -21.03
N CYS A 155 -6.37 6.65 -21.40
CA CYS A 155 -7.32 7.00 -22.47
C CYS A 155 -8.78 6.61 -22.22
N GLY A 156 -9.18 6.28 -21.01
CA GLY A 156 -10.57 6.01 -20.60
C GLY A 156 -11.00 4.58 -20.78
#